data_c3cd7f1dcd160f8ed5008160f587c7f5
#
_entry.id   c3cd7f1dcd160f8ed5008160f587c7f5
#
_cell.length_a   1.000
_cell.length_b   1.000
_cell.length_c   1.000
_cell.angle_alpha   90.00
_cell.angle_beta   90.00
_cell.angle_gamma   90.00
#
_symmetry.space_group_name_H-M   'P 1'
#
loop_
_entity.id
_entity.type
_entity.pdbx_description
1 polymer ?
#
loop_
_entity_poly.entity_id
_entity_poly.type
_entity_poly.pdbx_seq_one_letter_code
_entity_poly.pdbx_strand_id
1 'polypeptide(L)'
;MIYCLDVETFKDSNGDGIGDFKGLINGLTYLSSLGVNCIWLLPFFDTPNKDNGYDVRDYYKIDSRLGDLGHFAQLIDAAGEAGIRILMDLAVNHTSREHEWFQKARKDKDSLYRDYYLSLIHI
;
A
#
# COMPACT_ATOMS: atom_id res chain seq x y z
N MET A 1 17.52 10.98 -6.85
CA MET A 1 17.60 9.50 -6.78
C MET A 1 16.25 8.97 -6.27
N ILE A 2 15.66 8.02 -7.00
CA ILE A 2 14.44 7.33 -6.58
C ILE A 2 14.83 6.05 -5.85
N TYR A 3 14.29 5.82 -4.67
CA TYR A 3 14.50 4.61 -3.87
C TYR A 3 13.20 3.84 -3.77
N CYS A 4 13.15 2.63 -4.37
CA CYS A 4 12.01 1.74 -4.26
C CYS A 4 12.04 1.01 -2.92
N LEU A 5 10.94 0.98 -2.19
CA LEU A 5 10.92 0.51 -0.82
C LEU A 5 9.63 -0.24 -0.51
N ASP A 6 9.78 -1.40 0.11
CA ASP A 6 8.71 -2.14 0.76
C ASP A 6 8.69 -1.79 2.25
N VAL A 7 7.61 -1.20 2.74
CA VAL A 7 7.47 -0.77 4.14
C VAL A 7 7.62 -1.96 5.09
N GLU A 8 7.04 -3.11 4.72
CA GLU A 8 7.05 -4.33 5.53
C GLU A 8 8.47 -4.82 5.86
N THR A 9 9.42 -4.59 4.96
CA THR A 9 10.78 -5.11 5.10
C THR A 9 11.82 -4.06 5.49
N PHE A 10 11.45 -2.78 5.53
CA PHE A 10 12.43 -1.71 5.69
C PHE A 10 12.87 -1.50 7.13
N LYS A 11 11.94 -1.19 8.03
CA LYS A 11 12.29 -0.92 9.44
C LYS A 11 11.09 -1.12 10.36
N ASP A 12 11.26 -2.02 11.31
CA ASP A 12 10.31 -2.29 12.38
C ASP A 12 10.52 -1.30 13.53
N SER A 13 9.46 -0.59 13.95
CA SER A 13 9.52 0.39 15.04
C SER A 13 9.02 -0.17 16.36
N ASN A 14 8.28 -1.28 16.38
CA ASN A 14 7.61 -1.80 17.55
C ASN A 14 8.09 -3.21 17.99
N GLY A 15 8.98 -3.82 17.22
CA GLY A 15 9.58 -5.12 17.57
C GLY A 15 8.70 -6.33 17.24
N ASP A 16 7.72 -6.19 16.34
CA ASP A 16 6.83 -7.28 15.93
C ASP A 16 7.39 -8.12 14.76
N GLY A 17 8.54 -7.73 14.23
CA GLY A 17 9.19 -8.38 13.09
C GLY A 17 8.71 -7.88 11.73
N ILE A 18 7.82 -6.89 11.69
CA ILE A 18 7.26 -6.31 10.47
C ILE A 18 7.59 -4.82 10.44
N GLY A 19 8.15 -4.34 9.33
CA GLY A 19 8.39 -2.91 9.13
C GLY A 19 7.08 -2.12 9.09
N ASP A 20 7.14 -0.87 9.45
CA ASP A 20 5.97 0.00 9.56
C ASP A 20 6.28 1.45 9.18
N PHE A 21 5.24 2.29 9.03
CA PHE A 21 5.40 3.69 8.66
C PHE A 21 6.21 4.49 9.69
N LYS A 22 6.10 4.17 10.98
CA LYS A 22 6.92 4.83 12.01
C LYS A 22 8.39 4.49 11.83
N GLY A 23 8.70 3.24 11.51
CA GLY A 23 10.06 2.81 11.18
C GLY A 23 10.60 3.54 9.95
N LEU A 24 9.78 3.70 8.92
CA LEU A 24 10.16 4.46 7.73
C LEU A 24 10.42 5.95 8.06
N ILE A 25 9.55 6.58 8.86
CA ILE A 25 9.77 7.97 9.32
C ILE A 25 11.10 8.09 10.05
N ASN A 26 11.42 7.16 10.94
CA ASN A 26 12.70 7.13 11.66
C ASN A 26 13.90 6.90 10.73
N GLY A 27 13.69 6.32 9.55
CA GLY A 27 14.72 6.07 8.54
C GLY A 27 14.92 7.21 7.52
N LEU A 28 14.08 8.24 7.50
CA LEU A 28 14.13 9.30 6.49
C LEU A 28 15.45 10.07 6.50
N THR A 29 16.01 10.35 7.68
CA THR A 29 17.32 11.03 7.79
C THR A 29 18.42 10.21 7.13
N TYR A 30 18.43 8.92 7.32
CA TYR A 30 19.36 8.00 6.65
C TYR A 30 19.20 8.05 5.14
N LEU A 31 17.97 7.92 4.63
CA LEU A 31 17.69 7.96 3.20
C LEU A 31 18.06 9.30 2.58
N SER A 32 17.78 10.41 3.27
CA SER A 32 18.19 11.75 2.84
C SER A 32 19.72 11.87 2.76
N SER A 33 20.45 11.30 3.72
CA SER A 33 21.93 11.31 3.72
C SER A 33 22.54 10.54 2.56
N LEU A 34 21.81 9.56 2.00
CA LEU A 34 22.20 8.84 0.78
C LEU A 34 21.92 9.61 -0.52
N GLY A 35 21.29 10.79 -0.44
CA GLY A 35 20.88 11.57 -1.60
C GLY A 35 19.55 11.13 -2.22
N VAL A 36 18.74 10.36 -1.49
CA VAL A 36 17.38 10.01 -1.91
C VAL A 36 16.50 11.25 -1.83
N ASN A 37 15.81 11.58 -2.91
CA ASN A 37 14.86 12.69 -2.98
C ASN A 37 13.45 12.25 -3.42
N CYS A 38 13.25 10.96 -3.64
CA CYS A 38 11.98 10.36 -3.94
C CYS A 38 11.98 8.92 -3.44
N ILE A 39 10.93 8.54 -2.71
CA ILE A 39 10.69 7.16 -2.29
C ILE A 39 9.50 6.64 -3.07
N TRP A 40 9.67 5.51 -3.74
CA TRP A 40 8.60 4.75 -4.36
C TRP A 40 8.19 3.64 -3.42
N LEU A 41 7.01 3.78 -2.81
CA LEU A 41 6.44 2.78 -1.91
C LEU A 41 5.71 1.70 -2.71
N LEU A 42 6.06 0.45 -2.47
CA LEU A 42 5.27 -0.69 -2.92
C LEU A 42 3.88 -0.67 -2.26
N PRO A 43 2.89 -1.42 -2.76
CA PRO A 43 1.51 -1.33 -2.27
C PRO A 43 1.41 -1.54 -0.77
N PHE A 44 0.67 -0.65 -0.10
CA PHE A 44 0.48 -0.65 1.35
C PHE A 44 -1.00 -0.56 1.77
N PHE A 45 -1.91 -0.73 0.82
CA PHE A 45 -3.35 -0.79 1.11
C PHE A 45 -3.72 -2.07 1.85
N ASP A 46 -4.92 -2.09 2.44
CA ASP A 46 -5.45 -3.28 3.09
C ASP A 46 -5.46 -4.47 2.13
N THR A 47 -4.88 -5.58 2.57
CA THR A 47 -4.61 -6.76 1.76
C THR A 47 -4.63 -8.02 2.60
N PRO A 48 -5.07 -9.19 2.07
CA PRO A 48 -4.82 -10.48 2.69
C PRO A 48 -3.36 -10.95 2.53
N ASN A 49 -2.52 -10.14 1.85
CA ASN A 49 -1.09 -10.36 1.63
C ASN A 49 -0.73 -11.72 1.00
N LYS A 50 -1.49 -12.11 -0.01
CA LYS A 50 -1.24 -13.33 -0.80
C LYS A 50 -0.37 -13.07 -2.03
N ASP A 51 -0.24 -11.80 -2.41
CA ASP A 51 0.54 -11.33 -3.54
C ASP A 51 1.33 -10.06 -3.18
N ASN A 52 1.96 -10.09 -2.01
CA ASN A 52 2.86 -9.04 -1.52
C ASN A 52 2.24 -7.62 -1.57
N GLY A 53 0.95 -7.51 -1.22
CA GLY A 53 0.22 -6.24 -1.20
C GLY A 53 -0.42 -5.83 -2.52
N TYR A 54 -0.09 -6.49 -3.64
CA TYR A 54 -0.73 -6.22 -4.94
C TYR A 54 -2.16 -6.75 -5.03
N ASP A 55 -2.56 -7.64 -4.14
CA ASP A 55 -3.93 -8.14 -3.95
C ASP A 55 -4.71 -7.24 -2.99
N VAL A 56 -5.10 -6.06 -3.46
CA VAL A 56 -5.79 -5.05 -2.64
C VAL A 56 -7.21 -5.50 -2.31
N ARG A 57 -7.51 -5.51 -1.01
CA ARG A 57 -8.85 -5.82 -0.48
C ARG A 57 -9.70 -4.56 -0.28
N ASP A 58 -9.08 -3.44 0.11
CA ASP A 58 -9.74 -2.15 0.30
C ASP A 58 -8.77 -1.01 -0.02
N TYR A 59 -9.08 -0.20 -1.05
CA TYR A 59 -8.25 0.95 -1.44
C TYR A 59 -8.37 2.15 -0.49
N TYR A 60 -9.34 2.15 0.41
CA TYR A 60 -9.57 3.23 1.37
C TYR A 60 -8.94 2.98 2.73
N LYS A 61 -8.23 1.87 2.89
CA LYS A 61 -7.57 1.49 4.12
C LYS A 61 -6.11 1.17 3.90
N ILE A 62 -5.32 1.45 4.93
CA ILE A 62 -3.92 1.02 5.02
C ILE A 62 -3.88 -0.40 5.61
N ASP A 63 -2.93 -1.21 5.19
CA ASP A 63 -2.61 -2.48 5.84
C ASP A 63 -2.29 -2.23 7.31
N SER A 64 -3.12 -2.78 8.21
CA SER A 64 -3.03 -2.53 9.65
C SER A 64 -1.70 -2.97 10.26
N ARG A 65 -0.97 -3.86 9.60
CA ARG A 65 0.37 -4.28 10.04
C ARG A 65 1.39 -3.15 9.89
N LEU A 66 1.20 -2.28 8.90
CA LEU A 66 2.13 -1.19 8.55
C LEU A 66 1.80 0.11 9.27
N GLY A 67 0.58 0.28 9.74
CA GLY A 67 0.10 1.48 10.40
C GLY A 67 -1.33 1.84 10.00
N ASP A 68 -1.63 3.14 10.00
CA ASP A 68 -2.93 3.70 9.64
C ASP A 68 -2.78 4.97 8.78
N LEU A 69 -3.91 5.57 8.40
CA LEU A 69 -3.91 6.80 7.61
C LEU A 69 -3.22 7.97 8.34
N GLY A 70 -3.32 8.02 9.67
CA GLY A 70 -2.63 9.04 10.49
C GLY A 70 -1.12 8.89 10.40
N HIS A 71 -0.59 7.67 10.49
CA HIS A 71 0.84 7.39 10.30
C HIS A 71 1.30 7.69 8.88
N PHE A 72 0.47 7.40 7.87
CA PHE A 72 0.79 7.75 6.49
C PHE A 72 0.85 9.28 6.28
N ALA A 73 -0.09 10.03 6.85
CA ALA A 73 -0.06 11.50 6.81
C ALA A 73 1.21 12.05 7.47
N GLN A 74 1.60 11.51 8.64
CA GLN A 74 2.85 11.87 9.30
C GLN A 74 4.08 11.57 8.43
N LEU A 75 4.06 10.44 7.70
CA LEU A 75 5.14 10.12 6.75
C LEU A 75 5.24 11.17 5.64
N ILE A 76 4.12 11.59 5.06
CA ILE A 76 4.10 12.62 4.00
C ILE A 76 4.70 13.92 4.51
N ASP A 77 4.29 14.37 5.70
CA ASP A 77 4.79 15.60 6.30
C ASP A 77 6.31 15.52 6.60
N ALA A 78 6.74 14.43 7.24
CA ALA A 78 8.16 14.23 7.57
C ALA A 78 9.03 14.07 6.32
N ALA A 79 8.55 13.38 5.29
CA ALA A 79 9.26 13.28 4.02
C ALA A 79 9.40 14.64 3.33
N GLY A 80 8.34 15.45 3.33
CA GLY A 80 8.36 16.82 2.81
C GLY A 80 9.41 17.70 3.50
N GLU A 81 9.49 17.64 4.84
CA GLU A 81 10.52 18.33 5.62
C GLU A 81 11.94 17.86 5.29
N ALA A 82 12.10 16.57 4.98
CA ALA A 82 13.39 15.99 4.56
C ALA A 82 13.73 16.22 3.07
N GLY A 83 12.86 16.91 2.31
CA GLY A 83 13.03 17.13 0.87
C GLY A 83 12.80 15.87 0.03
N ILE A 84 12.05 14.90 0.53
CA ILE A 84 11.76 13.62 -0.11
C ILE A 84 10.31 13.60 -0.59
N ARG A 85 10.09 13.26 -1.86
CA ARG A 85 8.77 13.02 -2.43
C ARG A 85 8.37 11.57 -2.26
N ILE A 86 7.07 11.32 -2.11
CA ILE A 86 6.52 9.97 -2.01
C ILE A 86 5.75 9.66 -3.30
N LEU A 87 6.09 8.54 -3.92
CA LEU A 87 5.33 7.90 -4.99
C LEU A 87 4.66 6.65 -4.40
N MET A 88 3.41 6.43 -4.74
CA MET A 88 2.67 5.23 -4.34
C MET A 88 2.53 4.31 -5.54
N ASP A 89 2.75 3.02 -5.32
CA ASP A 89 2.35 2.00 -6.29
C ASP A 89 0.82 1.79 -6.19
N LEU A 90 0.13 1.87 -7.32
CA LEU A 90 -1.32 1.72 -7.38
C LEU A 90 -1.69 0.57 -8.31
N ALA A 91 -2.08 -0.56 -7.72
CA ALA A 91 -2.54 -1.72 -8.46
C ALA A 91 -3.97 -1.50 -8.97
N VAL A 92 -4.12 -1.10 -10.24
CA VAL A 92 -5.42 -0.84 -10.89
C VAL A 92 -5.81 -1.90 -11.91
N ASN A 93 -4.95 -2.89 -12.15
CA ASN A 93 -5.20 -3.98 -13.10
C ASN A 93 -6.14 -5.05 -12.53
N HIS A 94 -6.09 -5.29 -11.23
CA HIS A 94 -6.85 -6.32 -10.52
C HIS A 94 -7.04 -5.94 -9.06
N THR A 95 -7.92 -6.68 -8.38
CA THR A 95 -8.10 -6.61 -6.93
C THR A 95 -7.87 -7.96 -6.30
N SER A 96 -7.81 -8.01 -4.95
CA SER A 96 -7.97 -9.28 -4.23
C SER A 96 -9.34 -9.89 -4.53
N ARG A 97 -9.40 -11.23 -4.51
CA ARG A 97 -10.70 -11.93 -4.52
C ARG A 97 -11.56 -11.58 -3.30
N GLU A 98 -10.96 -11.10 -2.23
CA GLU A 98 -11.64 -10.67 -1.01
C GLU A 98 -12.15 -9.24 -1.09
N HIS A 99 -11.86 -8.50 -2.17
CA HIS A 99 -12.38 -7.16 -2.38
C HIS A 99 -13.91 -7.18 -2.49
N GLU A 100 -14.58 -6.22 -1.85
CA GLU A 100 -16.04 -6.14 -1.84
C GLU A 100 -16.64 -6.10 -3.23
N TRP A 101 -16.03 -5.36 -4.17
CA TRP A 101 -16.50 -5.29 -5.55
C TRP A 101 -16.51 -6.66 -6.22
N PHE A 102 -15.43 -7.45 -6.05
CA PHE A 102 -15.35 -8.78 -6.61
C PHE A 102 -16.36 -9.72 -5.97
N GLN A 103 -16.53 -9.66 -4.65
CA GLN A 103 -17.49 -10.52 -3.94
C GLN A 103 -18.94 -10.25 -4.37
N LYS A 104 -19.31 -8.96 -4.53
CA LYS A 104 -20.63 -8.57 -5.03
C LYS A 104 -20.82 -8.98 -6.50
N ALA A 105 -19.83 -8.70 -7.36
CA ALA A 105 -19.87 -9.09 -8.77
C ALA A 105 -20.00 -10.59 -8.98
N ARG A 106 -19.33 -11.40 -8.14
CA ARG A 106 -19.39 -12.87 -8.22
C ARG A 106 -20.73 -13.44 -7.79
N LYS A 107 -21.33 -12.87 -6.75
CA LYS A 107 -22.58 -13.38 -6.14
C LYS A 107 -23.84 -12.97 -6.91
N ASP A 108 -23.82 -11.82 -7.54
CA ASP A 108 -24.99 -11.22 -8.19
C ASP A 108 -24.65 -10.80 -9.62
N LYS A 109 -25.32 -11.40 -10.60
CA LYS A 109 -25.15 -11.08 -12.03
C LYS A 109 -25.61 -9.68 -12.39
N ASP A 110 -26.52 -9.09 -11.61
CA ASP A 110 -27.08 -7.77 -11.81
C ASP A 110 -26.34 -6.70 -10.98
N SER A 111 -25.25 -7.07 -10.30
CA SER A 111 -24.42 -6.15 -9.53
C SER A 111 -23.82 -5.06 -10.42
N LEU A 112 -23.78 -3.82 -9.92
CA LEU A 112 -23.09 -2.69 -10.54
C LEU A 112 -21.59 -2.98 -10.80
N TYR A 113 -21.02 -3.90 -10.06
CA TYR A 113 -19.60 -4.27 -10.18
C TYR A 113 -19.34 -5.42 -11.15
N ARG A 114 -20.39 -5.98 -11.77
CA ARG A 114 -20.25 -7.16 -12.64
C ARG A 114 -19.29 -6.91 -13.79
N ASP A 115 -19.39 -5.73 -14.42
CA ASP A 115 -18.57 -5.36 -15.57
C ASP A 115 -17.14 -4.91 -15.21
N TYR A 116 -16.83 -4.81 -13.91
CA TYR A 116 -15.47 -4.49 -13.46
C TYR A 116 -14.50 -5.65 -13.68
N TYR A 117 -14.99 -6.88 -13.82
CA TYR A 117 -14.17 -8.09 -13.86
C TYR A 117 -14.43 -8.91 -15.11
N LEU A 118 -13.47 -8.88 -16.04
CA LEU A 118 -13.53 -9.65 -17.29
C LEU A 118 -13.66 -11.16 -17.04
N SER A 119 -13.06 -11.67 -15.97
CA SER A 119 -13.15 -13.07 -15.56
C SER A 119 -14.56 -13.55 -15.24
N LEU A 120 -15.50 -12.63 -14.99
CA LEU A 120 -16.88 -12.94 -14.63
C LEU A 120 -17.88 -12.72 -15.79
N ILE A 121 -17.49 -11.99 -16.83
CA ILE A 121 -18.35 -11.65 -17.96
C ILE A 121 -18.76 -12.93 -18.75
N HIS A 122 -17.89 -13.92 -18.79
CA HIS A 122 -18.08 -15.17 -19.53
C HIS A 122 -18.57 -16.36 -18.68
N ILE A 123 -18.95 -16.13 -17.46
CA ILE A 123 -19.47 -17.18 -16.54
C ILE A 123 -20.98 -17.21 -16.56
#